data_89d096d11224653e7f5017bba38fb7f3
#
_entry.id   89d096d11224653e7f5017bba38fb7f3
#
_cell.length_a   1.000
_cell.length_b   1.000
_cell.length_c   1.000
_cell.angle_alpha   90.00
_cell.angle_beta   90.00
_cell.angle_gamma   90.00
#
_symmetry.space_group_name_H-M   'P 1'
#
loop_
_entity.id
_entity.type
_entity.pdbx_description
1 polymer ?
#
loop_
_entity_poly.entity_id
_entity_poly.type
_entity_poly.pdbx_seq_one_letter_code
_entity_poly.pdbx_strand_id
1 'polypeptide(L)'
;DAPVSGGVMGAKAATLTFMVGGHEKAFKMAKPILNLMGKNIVHAGGTGNGQVAKVCNNMILGISMIGVSEAFVLAEKLGLDHQKLFDISSTSSGQCWSITSYCPVPGPVPNSPANKDFKAGFTVDMMLKDLRLSQEAAISCGANTPMGAEAASLFGLFEATGSGSLDFSAIIKLIRGLTA
;
A
#
# COMPACT_ATOMS: atom_id res chain seq x y z
N ASP A 1 4.45 -20.58 -2.58
CA ASP A 1 4.69 -19.15 -2.46
C ASP A 1 3.89 -18.57 -1.29
N ALA A 2 4.51 -17.68 -0.51
CA ALA A 2 3.88 -17.14 0.70
C ALA A 2 4.30 -15.67 0.95
N PRO A 3 4.03 -14.77 0.00
CA PRO A 3 4.31 -13.35 0.21
C PRO A 3 3.47 -12.78 1.35
N VAL A 4 3.93 -11.64 1.88
CA VAL A 4 3.35 -11.02 3.07
C VAL A 4 2.89 -9.59 2.83
N SER A 5 1.96 -9.15 3.68
CA SER A 5 1.59 -7.75 3.90
C SER A 5 1.67 -7.41 5.39
N GLY A 6 2.05 -6.16 5.72
CA GLY A 6 2.18 -5.66 7.10
C GLY A 6 3.50 -4.94 7.39
N GLY A 7 4.46 -4.99 6.45
CA GLY A 7 5.73 -4.27 6.56
C GLY A 7 6.58 -4.66 7.79
N VAL A 8 7.55 -3.81 8.12
CA VAL A 8 8.45 -4.03 9.27
C VAL A 8 7.70 -4.07 10.60
N MET A 9 6.67 -3.25 10.76
CA MET A 9 5.88 -3.20 11.99
C MET A 9 5.08 -4.48 12.20
N GLY A 10 4.44 -5.00 11.14
CA GLY A 10 3.74 -6.28 11.17
C GLY A 10 4.68 -7.45 11.46
N ALA A 11 5.89 -7.43 10.92
CA ALA A 11 6.89 -8.46 11.19
C ALA A 11 7.33 -8.45 12.66
N LYS A 12 7.64 -7.26 13.22
CA LYS A 12 8.03 -7.11 14.63
C LYS A 12 6.91 -7.52 15.60
N ALA A 13 5.66 -7.28 15.25
CA ALA A 13 4.49 -7.59 16.07
C ALA A 13 3.94 -9.01 15.84
N ALA A 14 4.53 -9.80 14.92
CA ALA A 14 4.00 -11.08 14.46
C ALA A 14 2.53 -11.00 13.98
N THR A 15 2.19 -9.89 13.31
CA THR A 15 0.83 -9.62 12.81
C THR A 15 0.74 -9.60 11.29
N LEU A 16 1.73 -10.15 10.60
CA LEU A 16 1.72 -10.23 9.13
C LEU A 16 0.48 -10.95 8.60
N THR A 17 0.05 -10.53 7.43
CA THR A 17 -0.86 -11.31 6.59
C THR A 17 -0.04 -12.10 5.58
N PHE A 18 -0.12 -13.43 5.62
CA PHE A 18 0.48 -14.33 4.64
C PHE A 18 -0.54 -14.70 3.57
N MET A 19 -0.18 -14.54 2.31
CA MET A 19 -0.97 -14.92 1.13
C MET A 19 -0.33 -16.18 0.55
N VAL A 20 -0.86 -17.36 0.91
CA VAL A 20 -0.19 -18.62 0.63
C VAL A 20 -0.77 -19.31 -0.60
N GLY A 21 0.05 -19.42 -1.66
CA GLY A 21 -0.26 -20.24 -2.84
C GLY A 21 0.40 -21.60 -2.75
N GLY A 22 -0.29 -22.66 -3.22
CA GLY A 22 0.21 -24.01 -3.25
C GLY A 22 -0.83 -25.06 -2.91
N HIS A 23 -0.44 -26.33 -2.99
CA HIS A 23 -1.31 -27.44 -2.63
C HIS A 23 -1.80 -27.33 -1.17
N GLU A 24 -3.07 -27.69 -0.92
CA GLU A 24 -3.68 -27.65 0.41
C GLU A 24 -2.89 -28.43 1.47
N LYS A 25 -2.31 -29.58 1.08
CA LYS A 25 -1.44 -30.36 1.99
C LYS A 25 -0.20 -29.56 2.43
N ALA A 26 0.46 -28.90 1.49
CA ALA A 26 1.62 -28.06 1.79
C ALA A 26 1.23 -26.83 2.66
N PHE A 27 0.09 -26.21 2.35
CA PHE A 27 -0.47 -25.14 3.17
C PHE A 27 -0.71 -25.59 4.62
N LYS A 28 -1.38 -26.74 4.83
CA LYS A 28 -1.63 -27.28 6.16
C LYS A 28 -0.34 -27.56 6.95
N MET A 29 0.70 -28.03 6.27
CA MET A 29 2.02 -28.28 6.89
C MET A 29 2.75 -26.99 7.26
N ALA A 30 2.67 -25.95 6.41
CA ALA A 30 3.34 -24.66 6.65
C ALA A 30 2.59 -23.79 7.67
N LYS A 31 1.27 -23.87 7.75
CA LYS A 31 0.41 -22.98 8.56
C LYS A 31 0.84 -22.86 10.03
N PRO A 32 1.22 -23.93 10.76
CA PRO A 32 1.69 -23.80 12.15
C PRO A 32 2.93 -22.91 12.29
N ILE A 33 3.86 -22.98 11.33
CA ILE A 33 5.08 -22.15 11.32
C ILE A 33 4.70 -20.69 10.99
N LEU A 34 3.87 -20.48 9.97
CA LEU A 34 3.43 -19.14 9.55
C LEU A 34 2.64 -18.42 10.65
N ASN A 35 1.87 -19.15 11.46
CA ASN A 35 1.15 -18.60 12.60
C ASN A 35 2.05 -18.00 13.70
N LEU A 36 3.34 -18.36 13.72
CA LEU A 36 4.30 -17.76 14.66
C LEU A 36 4.73 -16.35 14.21
N MET A 37 4.52 -15.99 12.94
CA MET A 37 5.00 -14.75 12.33
C MET A 37 3.85 -13.85 11.85
N GLY A 38 2.65 -14.38 11.73
CA GLY A 38 1.49 -13.67 11.18
C GLY A 38 0.19 -13.96 11.90
N LYS A 39 -0.72 -13.00 11.84
CA LYS A 39 -2.07 -13.11 12.39
C LYS A 39 -3.06 -13.71 11.40
N ASN A 40 -2.91 -13.38 10.12
CA ASN A 40 -3.80 -13.82 9.05
C ASN A 40 -3.02 -14.70 8.07
N ILE A 41 -3.35 -15.98 8.02
CA ILE A 41 -2.72 -16.94 7.10
C ILE A 41 -3.80 -17.42 6.12
N VAL A 42 -3.79 -16.84 4.93
CA VAL A 42 -4.83 -17.06 3.92
C VAL A 42 -4.30 -18.01 2.84
N HIS A 43 -5.01 -19.10 2.60
CA HIS A 43 -4.74 -19.98 1.45
C HIS A 43 -5.37 -19.37 0.19
N ALA A 44 -4.52 -18.87 -0.70
CA ALA A 44 -4.94 -18.19 -1.94
C ALA A 44 -5.24 -19.15 -3.11
N GLY A 45 -5.10 -20.47 -2.88
CA GLY A 45 -5.31 -21.48 -3.93
C GLY A 45 -3.99 -22.08 -4.44
N GLY A 46 -3.91 -22.40 -5.73
CA GLY A 46 -2.77 -23.07 -6.35
C GLY A 46 -1.45 -22.30 -6.28
N THR A 47 -0.37 -22.94 -6.71
CA THR A 47 0.96 -22.34 -6.79
C THR A 47 0.94 -21.06 -7.62
N GLY A 48 1.57 -20.01 -7.12
CA GLY A 48 1.59 -18.66 -7.72
C GLY A 48 0.45 -17.74 -7.26
N ASN A 49 -0.66 -18.27 -6.73
CA ASN A 49 -1.80 -17.45 -6.32
C ASN A 49 -1.50 -16.50 -5.15
N GLY A 50 -0.55 -16.84 -4.29
CA GLY A 50 -0.05 -15.91 -3.26
C GLY A 50 0.59 -14.68 -3.88
N GLN A 51 1.43 -14.86 -4.91
CA GLN A 51 2.03 -13.74 -5.64
C GLN A 51 0.97 -12.91 -6.37
N VAL A 52 -0.01 -13.55 -7.02
CA VAL A 52 -1.13 -12.85 -7.65
C VAL A 52 -1.89 -12.00 -6.62
N ALA A 53 -2.23 -12.59 -5.47
CA ALA A 53 -2.90 -11.86 -4.38
C ALA A 53 -2.07 -10.65 -3.91
N LYS A 54 -0.75 -10.82 -3.75
CA LYS A 54 0.17 -9.74 -3.35
C LYS A 54 0.21 -8.61 -4.37
N VAL A 55 0.34 -8.93 -5.65
CA VAL A 55 0.39 -7.94 -6.75
C VAL A 55 -0.92 -7.13 -6.80
N CYS A 56 -2.07 -7.81 -6.74
CA CYS A 56 -3.37 -7.14 -6.72
C CYS A 56 -3.55 -6.26 -5.48
N ASN A 57 -3.19 -6.77 -4.30
CA ASN A 57 -3.28 -6.00 -3.05
C ASN A 57 -2.43 -4.72 -3.11
N ASN A 58 -1.20 -4.79 -3.62
CA ASN A 58 -0.31 -3.63 -3.65
C ASN A 58 -0.67 -2.65 -4.77
N MET A 59 -1.30 -3.10 -5.86
CA MET A 59 -1.92 -2.21 -6.84
C MET A 59 -3.06 -1.40 -6.19
N ILE A 60 -3.96 -2.04 -5.46
CA ILE A 60 -5.02 -1.36 -4.70
C ILE A 60 -4.41 -0.37 -3.70
N LEU A 61 -3.35 -0.76 -2.99
CA LEU A 61 -2.67 0.09 -2.01
C LEU A 61 -2.09 1.35 -2.66
N GLY A 62 -1.38 1.23 -3.79
CA GLY A 62 -0.80 2.36 -4.50
C GLY A 62 -1.86 3.32 -5.04
N ILE A 63 -2.90 2.80 -5.68
CA ILE A 63 -4.03 3.60 -6.20
C ILE A 63 -4.75 4.34 -5.06
N SER A 64 -5.07 3.65 -3.97
CA SER A 64 -5.78 4.27 -2.85
C SER A 64 -4.93 5.33 -2.14
N MET A 65 -3.62 5.14 -2.02
CA MET A 65 -2.73 6.16 -1.43
C MET A 65 -2.70 7.44 -2.27
N ILE A 66 -2.67 7.32 -3.60
CA ILE A 66 -2.76 8.49 -4.49
C ILE A 66 -4.11 9.19 -4.33
N GLY A 67 -5.22 8.47 -4.46
CA GLY A 67 -6.55 9.06 -4.33
C GLY A 67 -6.79 9.74 -2.97
N VAL A 68 -6.30 9.14 -1.88
CA VAL A 68 -6.33 9.75 -0.55
C VAL A 68 -5.47 11.01 -0.50
N SER A 69 -4.26 10.97 -1.07
CA SER A 69 -3.37 12.14 -1.12
C SER A 69 -3.99 13.30 -1.91
N GLU A 70 -4.59 13.02 -3.07
CA GLU A 70 -5.32 14.01 -3.87
C GLU A 70 -6.48 14.63 -3.10
N ALA A 71 -7.27 13.80 -2.41
CA ALA A 71 -8.41 14.28 -1.60
C ALA A 71 -7.95 15.21 -0.48
N PHE A 72 -6.87 14.87 0.24
CA PHE A 72 -6.33 15.72 1.29
C PHE A 72 -5.74 17.03 0.74
N VAL A 73 -5.01 16.98 -0.39
CA VAL A 73 -4.49 18.21 -1.03
C VAL A 73 -5.62 19.09 -1.54
N LEU A 74 -6.66 18.51 -2.12
CA LEU A 74 -7.86 19.27 -2.54
C LEU A 74 -8.54 19.94 -1.35
N ALA A 75 -8.71 19.22 -0.24
CA ALA A 75 -9.28 19.75 0.99
C ALA A 75 -8.46 20.93 1.54
N GLU A 76 -7.12 20.81 1.56
CA GLU A 76 -6.21 21.90 1.93
C GLU A 76 -6.46 23.16 1.08
N LYS A 77 -6.55 23.01 -0.24
CA LYS A 77 -6.78 24.13 -1.16
C LYS A 77 -8.16 24.77 -1.00
N LEU A 78 -9.15 24.00 -0.57
CA LEU A 78 -10.51 24.47 -0.28
C LEU A 78 -10.70 24.98 1.16
N GLY A 79 -9.66 24.90 2.01
CA GLY A 79 -9.68 25.37 3.39
C GLY A 79 -10.36 24.43 4.39
N LEU A 80 -10.54 23.15 4.03
CA LEU A 80 -11.04 22.13 4.95
C LEU A 80 -9.89 21.54 5.76
N ASP A 81 -10.03 21.53 7.09
CA ASP A 81 -9.06 20.97 8.01
C ASP A 81 -8.87 19.47 7.83
N HIS A 82 -7.63 18.98 7.95
CA HIS A 82 -7.29 17.58 7.75
C HIS A 82 -8.02 16.64 8.70
N GLN A 83 -8.13 17.02 9.98
CA GLN A 83 -8.83 16.20 10.98
C GLN A 83 -10.32 16.07 10.62
N LYS A 84 -10.94 17.15 10.13
CA LYS A 84 -12.34 17.12 9.70
C LYS A 84 -12.57 16.22 8.49
N LEU A 85 -11.68 16.30 7.48
CA LEU A 85 -11.74 15.38 6.35
C LEU A 85 -11.57 13.92 6.80
N PHE A 86 -10.59 13.66 7.69
CA PHE A 86 -10.36 12.33 8.26
C PHE A 86 -11.60 11.81 9.00
N ASP A 87 -12.17 12.59 9.91
CA ASP A 87 -13.34 12.20 10.72
C ASP A 87 -14.53 11.78 9.83
N ILE A 88 -14.73 12.52 8.72
CA ILE A 88 -15.78 12.22 7.74
C ILE A 88 -15.42 10.97 6.92
N SER A 89 -14.26 10.97 6.28
CA SER A 89 -13.90 9.95 5.29
C SER A 89 -13.60 8.60 5.90
N SER A 90 -13.12 8.56 7.15
CA SER A 90 -12.85 7.31 7.88
C SER A 90 -14.12 6.52 8.22
N THR A 91 -15.28 7.18 8.22
CA THR A 91 -16.59 6.60 8.55
C THR A 91 -17.59 6.61 7.38
N SER A 92 -17.17 7.11 6.23
CA SER A 92 -18.00 7.23 5.04
C SER A 92 -17.54 6.27 3.93
N SER A 93 -18.20 6.29 2.79
CA SER A 93 -17.95 5.40 1.64
C SER A 93 -16.53 5.52 1.03
N GLY A 94 -15.80 6.59 1.30
CA GLY A 94 -14.41 6.77 0.90
C GLY A 94 -13.40 6.06 1.80
N GLN A 95 -13.84 5.38 2.87
CA GLN A 95 -12.96 4.70 3.81
C GLN A 95 -12.08 3.67 3.13
N CYS A 96 -10.78 3.70 3.44
CA CYS A 96 -9.81 2.67 3.07
C CYS A 96 -8.65 2.66 4.07
N TRP A 97 -7.78 1.64 3.97
CA TRP A 97 -6.62 1.48 4.85
C TRP A 97 -5.67 2.70 4.80
N SER A 98 -5.50 3.31 3.63
CA SER A 98 -4.67 4.51 3.45
C SER A 98 -5.18 5.72 4.23
N ILE A 99 -6.48 5.79 4.55
CA ILE A 99 -7.05 6.81 5.46
C ILE A 99 -6.88 6.37 6.91
N THR A 100 -7.45 5.21 7.27
CA THR A 100 -7.66 4.86 8.69
C THR A 100 -6.41 4.36 9.41
N SER A 101 -5.43 3.83 8.68
CA SER A 101 -4.22 3.23 9.25
C SER A 101 -2.92 3.92 8.84
N TYR A 102 -2.94 4.68 7.73
CA TYR A 102 -1.71 5.18 7.11
C TYR A 102 -1.86 6.56 6.46
N CYS A 103 -2.68 7.44 7.08
CA CYS A 103 -3.04 8.76 6.55
C CYS A 103 -1.79 9.56 6.13
N PRO A 104 -1.76 10.12 4.88
CA PRO A 104 -0.56 10.78 4.35
C PRO A 104 -0.35 12.21 4.86
N VAL A 105 -1.19 12.67 5.81
CA VAL A 105 -1.01 13.96 6.48
C VAL A 105 -0.71 13.76 7.97
N PRO A 106 0.07 14.66 8.60
CA PRO A 106 0.30 14.62 10.03
C PRO A 106 -0.99 14.81 10.84
N GLY A 107 -1.07 14.22 12.00
CA GLY A 107 -2.13 14.41 12.98
C GLY A 107 -3.08 13.21 13.09
N PRO A 108 -4.00 12.97 12.12
CA PRO A 108 -5.13 12.06 12.30
C PRO A 108 -4.77 10.63 12.73
N VAL A 109 -3.68 10.07 12.21
CA VAL A 109 -3.21 8.72 12.54
C VAL A 109 -1.83 8.79 13.21
N PRO A 110 -1.72 8.66 14.54
CA PRO A 110 -0.47 8.93 15.28
C PRO A 110 0.75 8.14 14.82
N ASN A 111 0.55 6.90 14.36
CA ASN A 111 1.64 6.03 13.92
C ASN A 111 1.96 6.14 12.43
N SER A 112 1.24 7.00 11.67
CA SER A 112 1.53 7.20 10.25
C SER A 112 2.93 7.79 10.05
N PRO A 113 3.66 7.38 9.00
CA PRO A 113 4.94 7.96 8.60
C PRO A 113 4.89 9.48 8.39
N ALA A 114 3.74 10.03 8.03
CA ALA A 114 3.54 11.48 7.89
C ALA A 114 3.89 12.27 9.17
N ASN A 115 3.78 11.66 10.36
CA ASN A 115 4.18 12.26 11.63
C ASN A 115 5.69 12.15 11.91
N LYS A 116 6.48 11.54 11.02
CA LYS A 116 7.91 11.26 11.20
C LYS A 116 8.67 11.59 9.90
N ASP A 117 8.32 12.71 9.27
CA ASP A 117 8.91 13.16 7.98
C ASP A 117 9.00 12.08 6.93
N PHE A 118 7.97 11.23 6.87
CA PHE A 118 7.88 10.08 5.94
C PHE A 118 9.06 9.11 6.04
N LYS A 119 9.59 8.92 7.25
CA LYS A 119 10.56 7.84 7.50
C LYS A 119 9.94 6.49 7.12
N ALA A 120 10.60 5.77 6.21
CA ALA A 120 9.99 4.64 5.56
C ALA A 120 9.68 3.46 6.48
N GLY A 121 8.43 3.00 6.41
CA GLY A 121 8.02 1.65 6.76
C GLY A 121 7.92 0.76 5.52
N PHE A 122 7.58 1.35 4.37
CA PHE A 122 7.55 0.77 3.04
C PHE A 122 7.91 1.86 2.03
N THR A 123 9.04 1.70 1.32
CA THR A 123 9.60 2.77 0.51
C THR A 123 8.84 3.02 -0.81
N VAL A 124 9.02 4.21 -1.38
CA VAL A 124 8.59 4.56 -2.75
C VAL A 124 9.15 3.55 -3.76
N ASP A 125 10.44 3.18 -3.66
CA ASP A 125 11.07 2.18 -4.54
C ASP A 125 10.36 0.83 -4.49
N MET A 126 9.99 0.38 -3.28
CA MET A 126 9.26 -0.89 -3.10
C MET A 126 7.85 -0.83 -3.67
N MET A 127 7.14 0.29 -3.49
CA MET A 127 5.81 0.49 -4.05
C MET A 127 5.88 0.52 -5.58
N LEU A 128 6.82 1.27 -6.15
CA LEU A 128 7.01 1.35 -7.60
C LEU A 128 7.33 -0.03 -8.20
N LYS A 129 8.22 -0.79 -7.57
CA LYS A 129 8.51 -2.17 -7.99
C LYS A 129 7.23 -3.02 -8.01
N ASP A 130 6.42 -2.96 -6.97
CA ASP A 130 5.20 -3.76 -6.86
C ASP A 130 4.13 -3.32 -7.89
N LEU A 131 4.03 -2.02 -8.16
CA LEU A 131 3.17 -1.49 -9.22
C LEU A 131 3.63 -1.93 -10.62
N ARG A 132 4.94 -1.91 -10.90
CA ARG A 132 5.50 -2.42 -12.16
C ARG A 132 5.19 -3.91 -12.35
N LEU A 133 5.37 -4.72 -11.32
CA LEU A 133 4.97 -6.14 -11.35
C LEU A 133 3.47 -6.31 -11.64
N SER A 134 2.62 -5.43 -11.12
CA SER A 134 1.18 -5.48 -11.42
C SER A 134 0.88 -5.18 -12.89
N GLN A 135 1.59 -4.22 -13.48
CA GLN A 135 1.41 -3.87 -14.90
C GLN A 135 1.96 -4.97 -15.83
N GLU A 136 3.11 -5.56 -15.50
CA GLU A 136 3.64 -6.73 -16.22
C GLU A 136 2.64 -7.90 -16.20
N ALA A 137 2.06 -8.20 -15.05
CA ALA A 137 1.03 -9.21 -14.92
C ALA A 137 -0.23 -8.87 -15.74
N ALA A 138 -0.69 -7.62 -15.69
CA ALA A 138 -1.84 -7.15 -16.47
C ALA A 138 -1.61 -7.30 -17.98
N ILE A 139 -0.45 -6.90 -18.48
CA ILE A 139 -0.06 -7.07 -19.88
C ILE A 139 -0.05 -8.55 -20.28
N SER A 140 0.54 -9.41 -19.43
CA SER A 140 0.69 -10.83 -19.72
C SER A 140 -0.65 -11.59 -19.82
N CYS A 141 -1.67 -11.15 -19.08
CA CYS A 141 -3.00 -11.78 -19.07
C CYS A 141 -4.09 -10.98 -19.82
N GLY A 142 -3.75 -9.82 -20.39
CA GLY A 142 -4.70 -8.98 -21.12
C GLY A 142 -5.69 -8.23 -20.20
N ALA A 143 -5.39 -8.03 -18.92
CA ALA A 143 -6.24 -7.29 -18.02
C ALA A 143 -6.10 -5.76 -18.22
N ASN A 144 -7.22 -5.04 -18.23
CA ASN A 144 -7.22 -3.58 -18.30
C ASN A 144 -7.11 -2.98 -16.90
N THR A 145 -5.96 -2.35 -16.60
CA THR A 145 -5.68 -1.74 -15.28
C THR A 145 -5.23 -0.28 -15.41
N PRO A 146 -6.05 0.63 -16.00
CA PRO A 146 -5.63 2.00 -16.28
C PRO A 146 -5.20 2.76 -15.01
N MET A 147 -5.91 2.62 -13.89
CA MET A 147 -5.53 3.28 -12.64
C MET A 147 -4.23 2.71 -12.05
N GLY A 148 -3.97 1.41 -12.26
CA GLY A 148 -2.69 0.79 -11.89
C GLY A 148 -1.52 1.34 -12.70
N ALA A 149 -1.73 1.57 -13.99
CA ALA A 149 -0.73 2.16 -14.89
C ALA A 149 -0.43 3.61 -14.50
N GLU A 150 -1.47 4.41 -14.20
CA GLU A 150 -1.31 5.79 -13.74
C GLU A 150 -0.57 5.84 -12.40
N ALA A 151 -0.93 4.97 -11.46
CA ALA A 151 -0.24 4.86 -10.18
C ALA A 151 1.26 4.52 -10.37
N ALA A 152 1.59 3.59 -11.26
CA ALA A 152 2.98 3.25 -11.57
C ALA A 152 3.74 4.46 -12.17
N SER A 153 3.09 5.24 -13.04
CA SER A 153 3.66 6.45 -13.62
C SER A 153 3.94 7.53 -12.56
N LEU A 154 2.99 7.82 -11.69
CA LEU A 154 3.13 8.83 -10.63
C LEU A 154 4.22 8.44 -9.61
N PHE A 155 4.25 7.18 -9.17
CA PHE A 155 5.34 6.70 -8.30
C PHE A 155 6.69 6.71 -9.01
N GLY A 156 6.76 6.44 -10.32
CA GLY A 156 7.98 6.56 -11.12
C GLY A 156 8.47 7.99 -11.23
N LEU A 157 7.57 8.95 -11.44
CA LEU A 157 7.91 10.37 -11.42
C LEU A 157 8.45 10.80 -10.06
N PHE A 158 7.81 10.35 -8.98
CA PHE A 158 8.23 10.70 -7.62
C PHE A 158 9.58 10.07 -7.25
N GLU A 159 9.82 8.83 -7.66
CA GLU A 159 11.13 8.16 -7.47
C GLU A 159 12.24 8.93 -8.21
N ALA A 160 11.99 9.38 -9.44
CA ALA A 160 12.95 10.12 -10.26
C ALA A 160 13.36 11.49 -9.67
N THR A 161 12.60 12.03 -8.69
CA THR A 161 13.01 13.22 -7.92
C THR A 161 14.02 12.92 -6.81
N GLY A 162 14.50 11.68 -6.68
CA GLY A 162 15.36 11.25 -5.59
C GLY A 162 14.63 10.83 -4.31
N SER A 163 13.30 10.68 -4.38
CA SER A 163 12.44 10.37 -3.23
C SER A 163 12.27 8.86 -2.96
N GLY A 164 13.02 8.00 -3.67
CA GLY A 164 12.87 6.55 -3.62
C GLY A 164 12.97 5.93 -2.23
N SER A 165 13.79 6.49 -1.35
CA SER A 165 14.00 6.01 0.02
C SER A 165 12.94 6.48 1.03
N LEU A 166 12.09 7.45 0.68
CA LEU A 166 10.99 7.90 1.52
C LEU A 166 9.90 6.84 1.62
N ASP A 167 9.05 6.97 2.64
CA ASP A 167 7.83 6.17 2.72
C ASP A 167 6.90 6.42 1.52
N PHE A 168 6.23 5.39 1.01
CA PHE A 168 5.38 5.52 -0.18
C PHE A 168 4.23 6.53 0.01
N SER A 169 3.80 6.78 1.25
CA SER A 169 2.81 7.81 1.57
C SER A 169 3.31 9.23 1.32
N ALA A 170 4.64 9.41 1.15
CA ALA A 170 5.23 10.69 0.76
C ALA A 170 4.84 11.14 -0.67
N ILE A 171 4.16 10.30 -1.46
CA ILE A 171 3.61 10.68 -2.77
C ILE A 171 2.74 11.95 -2.70
N ILE A 172 2.15 12.25 -1.54
CA ILE A 172 1.43 13.50 -1.32
C ILE A 172 2.30 14.74 -1.56
N LYS A 173 3.62 14.68 -1.40
CA LYS A 173 4.53 15.78 -1.69
C LYS A 173 4.54 16.10 -3.19
N LEU A 174 4.59 15.08 -4.04
CA LEU A 174 4.48 15.26 -5.49
C LEU A 174 3.15 15.92 -5.85
N ILE A 175 2.04 15.44 -5.29
CA ILE A 175 0.68 15.94 -5.56
C ILE A 175 0.51 17.38 -5.08
N ARG A 176 1.17 17.79 -3.99
CA ARG A 176 1.23 19.19 -3.55
C ARG A 176 2.05 20.10 -4.45
N GLY A 177 2.84 19.54 -5.37
CA GLY A 177 3.83 20.28 -6.15
C GLY A 177 5.11 20.64 -5.36
N LEU A 178 5.36 19.93 -4.26
CA LEU A 178 6.57 20.04 -3.44
C LEU A 178 7.52 18.90 -3.83
N THR A 179 8.23 19.06 -4.92
CA THR A 179 9.40 18.22 -5.21
C THR A 179 10.57 18.67 -4.35
N ALA A 180 11.37 17.69 -3.88
CA ALA A 180 12.54 17.94 -3.02
C ALA A 180 13.55 18.87 -3.69
#